data_7e1d313c333aa9df7cadd0401f9d6ff3
#
_entry.id   7e1d313c333aa9df7cadd0401f9d6ff3
#
_cell.length_a   1.000
_cell.length_b   1.000
_cell.length_c   1.000
_cell.angle_alpha   90.00
_cell.angle_beta   90.00
_cell.angle_gamma   90.00
#
_symmetry.space_group_name_H-M   'P 1'
#
loop_
_entity.id
_entity.type
_entity.pdbx_description
1 polymer ?
#
loop_
_entity_poly.entity_id
_entity_poly.type
_entity_poly.pdbx_seq_one_letter_code
_entity_poly.pdbx_strand_id
1 'polypeptide(L)'
;MKIGFAITGAGHLLDQSVKLLEKIAVDNEVTVFLSAAGEEVRKMYGLYDRVESLTGGKYRELATDNNQKFSYPITGRLSLGKYDLLIVTPATANTVSKIVYGIADTLVTNAVAQSGKSHTPIAIVPVDIHPGPIETILPSKLELSKCNNLLKINSSE
;
A
#
# COMPACT_ATOMS: atom_id res chain seq x y z
N MET A 1 10.76 -2.38 14.30
CA MET A 1 9.32 -2.14 14.14
C MET A 1 8.71 -3.21 13.26
N LYS A 2 7.39 -3.42 13.35
CA LYS A 2 6.63 -4.27 12.43
C LYS A 2 5.88 -3.38 11.46
N ILE A 3 6.27 -3.42 10.20
CA ILE A 3 5.77 -2.51 9.17
C ILE A 3 5.01 -3.30 8.10
N GLY A 4 3.80 -2.86 7.78
CA GLY A 4 3.11 -3.26 6.57
C GLY A 4 3.57 -2.38 5.41
N PHE A 5 3.96 -2.98 4.30
CA PHE A 5 4.36 -2.23 3.10
C PHE A 5 3.53 -2.67 1.90
N ALA A 6 2.67 -1.81 1.43
CA ALA A 6 1.70 -2.12 0.39
C ALA A 6 2.09 -1.47 -0.95
N ILE A 7 2.08 -2.27 -2.02
CA ILE A 7 2.44 -1.85 -3.39
C ILE A 7 1.23 -2.05 -4.30
N THR A 8 0.89 -1.03 -5.09
CA THR A 8 -0.18 -1.07 -6.07
C THR A 8 0.35 -1.11 -7.51
N GLY A 9 -0.52 -1.14 -8.50
CA GLY A 9 -0.18 -1.30 -9.92
C GLY A 9 0.37 -0.04 -10.62
N ALA A 10 1.10 0.82 -9.91
CA ALA A 10 1.73 1.99 -10.52
C ALA A 10 3.18 1.69 -10.89
N GLY A 11 3.56 1.93 -12.13
CA GLY A 11 4.97 1.89 -12.57
C GLY A 11 5.75 3.11 -12.11
N HIS A 12 5.10 4.29 -12.07
CA HIS A 12 5.71 5.50 -11.53
C HIS A 12 6.01 5.35 -10.04
N LEU A 13 7.19 5.76 -9.60
CA LEU A 13 7.74 5.61 -8.24
C LEU A 13 7.95 4.15 -7.77
N LEU A 14 7.75 3.14 -8.62
CA LEU A 14 7.87 1.74 -8.19
C LEU A 14 9.30 1.39 -7.76
N ASP A 15 10.32 1.75 -8.54
CA ASP A 15 11.72 1.49 -8.18
C ASP A 15 12.13 2.23 -6.91
N GLN A 16 11.70 3.49 -6.76
CA GLN A 16 11.95 4.26 -5.53
C GLN A 16 11.25 3.62 -4.31
N SER A 17 10.04 3.10 -4.50
CA SER A 17 9.31 2.40 -3.44
C SER A 17 10.01 1.10 -3.04
N VAL A 18 10.53 0.35 -4.00
CA VAL A 18 11.30 -0.87 -3.70
C VAL A 18 12.63 -0.55 -3.02
N LYS A 19 13.34 0.50 -3.44
CA LYS A 19 14.56 0.98 -2.74
C LYS A 19 14.25 1.42 -1.31
N LEU A 20 13.11 2.07 -1.07
CA LEU A 20 12.67 2.39 0.28
C LEU A 20 12.38 1.14 1.09
N LEU A 21 11.68 0.17 0.52
CA LEU A 21 11.39 -1.13 1.14
C LEU A 21 12.69 -1.84 1.56
N GLU A 22 13.66 -1.93 0.66
CA GLU A 22 14.97 -2.52 0.93
C GLU A 22 15.65 -1.84 2.13
N LYS A 23 15.63 -0.52 2.14
CA LYS A 23 16.26 0.27 3.21
C LYS A 23 15.60 0.03 4.57
N ILE A 24 14.26 0.04 4.63
CA ILE A 24 13.56 -0.14 5.90
C ILE A 24 13.59 -1.60 6.39
N ALA A 25 13.70 -2.58 5.49
CA ALA A 25 13.74 -3.99 5.82
C ALA A 25 15.04 -4.41 6.53
N VAL A 26 16.09 -3.59 6.49
CA VAL A 26 17.37 -3.85 7.19
C VAL A 26 17.15 -4.00 8.69
N ASP A 27 16.43 -3.04 9.29
CA ASP A 27 16.28 -2.95 10.74
C ASP A 27 14.84 -3.25 11.22
N ASN A 28 13.95 -3.65 10.32
CA ASN A 28 12.54 -3.86 10.64
C ASN A 28 12.01 -5.20 10.11
N GLU A 29 10.95 -5.68 10.75
CA GLU A 29 10.13 -6.77 10.21
C GLU A 29 9.11 -6.16 9.24
N VAL A 30 9.21 -6.49 7.95
CA VAL A 30 8.35 -5.90 6.92
C VAL A 30 7.51 -6.97 6.24
N THR A 31 6.19 -6.86 6.36
CA THR A 31 5.24 -7.67 5.58
C THR A 31 4.83 -6.89 4.34
N VAL A 32 5.05 -7.47 3.17
CA VAL A 32 4.72 -6.85 1.88
C VAL A 32 3.33 -7.29 1.44
N PHE A 33 2.48 -6.32 1.13
CA PHE A 33 1.14 -6.52 0.60
C PHE A 33 1.11 -6.07 -0.86
N LEU A 34 0.78 -6.96 -1.80
CA LEU A 34 0.69 -6.64 -3.21
C LEU A 34 -0.75 -6.76 -3.70
N SER A 35 -1.26 -5.71 -4.34
CA SER A 35 -2.46 -5.87 -5.16
C SER A 35 -2.15 -6.75 -6.39
N ALA A 36 -3.16 -7.34 -7.03
CA ALA A 36 -2.98 -8.12 -8.25
C ALA A 36 -2.21 -7.33 -9.32
N ALA A 37 -2.60 -6.07 -9.57
CA ALA A 37 -1.89 -5.19 -10.47
C ALA A 37 -0.45 -4.86 -10.01
N GLY A 38 -0.23 -4.73 -8.69
CA GLY A 38 1.11 -4.54 -8.11
C GLY A 38 2.02 -5.74 -8.34
N GLU A 39 1.46 -6.95 -8.28
CA GLU A 39 2.19 -8.18 -8.60
C GLU A 39 2.61 -8.24 -10.07
N GLU A 40 1.73 -7.85 -11.00
CA GLU A 40 2.03 -7.80 -12.43
C GLU A 40 3.10 -6.76 -12.75
N VAL A 41 2.93 -5.54 -12.28
CA VAL A 41 3.86 -4.43 -12.54
C VAL A 41 5.24 -4.75 -12.00
N ARG A 42 5.36 -5.32 -10.80
CA ARG A 42 6.64 -5.77 -10.23
C ARG A 42 7.36 -6.77 -11.14
N LYS A 43 6.63 -7.71 -11.73
CA LYS A 43 7.19 -8.69 -12.68
C LYS A 43 7.66 -8.00 -13.97
N MET A 44 6.86 -7.09 -14.53
CA MET A 44 7.18 -6.34 -15.75
C MET A 44 8.44 -5.49 -15.61
N TYR A 45 8.68 -4.92 -14.43
CA TYR A 45 9.86 -4.07 -14.15
C TYR A 45 11.07 -4.85 -13.62
N GLY A 46 11.01 -6.19 -13.57
CA GLY A 46 12.13 -7.04 -13.12
C GLY A 46 12.48 -6.89 -11.63
N LEU A 47 11.52 -6.45 -10.81
CA LEU A 47 11.71 -6.21 -9.37
C LEU A 47 11.24 -7.40 -8.51
N TYR A 48 10.94 -8.52 -9.16
CA TYR A 48 10.38 -9.69 -8.49
C TYR A 48 11.33 -10.22 -7.40
N ASP A 49 12.55 -10.55 -7.78
CA ASP A 49 13.54 -11.16 -6.89
C ASP A 49 13.96 -10.23 -5.75
N ARG A 50 14.01 -8.92 -6.02
CA ARG A 50 14.36 -7.92 -5.01
C ARG A 50 13.35 -7.89 -3.86
N VAL A 51 12.07 -7.92 -4.18
CA VAL A 51 11.01 -7.93 -3.15
C VAL A 51 10.95 -9.28 -2.45
N GLU A 52 11.10 -10.38 -3.19
CA GLU A 52 11.01 -11.72 -2.62
C GLU A 52 12.17 -12.02 -1.66
N SER A 53 13.38 -11.56 -1.96
CA SER A 53 14.56 -11.73 -1.11
C SER A 53 14.43 -11.06 0.27
N LEU A 54 13.53 -10.08 0.41
CA LEU A 54 13.27 -9.39 1.68
C LEU A 54 12.25 -10.12 2.55
N THR A 55 11.66 -11.20 2.04
CA THR A 55 10.63 -11.98 2.73
C THR A 55 11.18 -13.32 3.22
N GLY A 56 10.53 -13.86 4.22
CA GLY A 56 10.92 -15.15 4.84
C GLY A 56 10.77 -15.11 6.35
N GLY A 57 9.70 -15.71 6.87
CA GLY A 57 9.43 -15.76 8.30
C GLY A 57 8.24 -14.88 8.73
N LYS A 58 7.90 -15.00 10.00
CA LYS A 58 6.77 -14.26 10.59
C LYS A 58 7.02 -12.76 10.57
N TYR A 59 6.04 -11.99 10.13
CA TYR A 59 6.11 -10.54 9.88
C TYR A 59 7.10 -10.12 8.78
N ARG A 60 7.60 -11.10 8.00
CA ARG A 60 8.39 -10.91 6.79
C ARG A 60 7.78 -11.71 5.66
N GLU A 61 6.47 -11.64 5.52
CA GLU A 61 5.72 -12.37 4.50
C GLU A 61 5.49 -11.52 3.25
N LEU A 62 5.34 -12.21 2.12
CA LEU A 62 4.80 -11.66 0.89
C LEU A 62 3.35 -12.10 0.74
N ALA A 63 2.43 -11.18 0.91
CA ALA A 63 1.01 -11.39 0.72
C ALA A 63 0.56 -10.78 -0.62
N THR A 64 -0.19 -11.54 -1.40
CA THR A 64 -0.76 -11.10 -2.67
C THR A 64 -2.27 -11.38 -2.69
N ASP A 65 -3.01 -10.70 -3.55
CA ASP A 65 -4.44 -11.01 -3.75
C ASP A 65 -4.65 -12.51 -4.07
N ASN A 66 -3.69 -13.13 -4.79
CA ASN A 66 -3.78 -14.53 -5.20
C ASN A 66 -3.49 -15.54 -4.07
N ASN A 67 -2.58 -15.21 -3.14
CA ASN A 67 -2.22 -16.13 -2.05
C ASN A 67 -3.06 -15.91 -0.78
N GLN A 68 -3.81 -14.83 -0.72
CA GLN A 68 -4.78 -14.56 0.34
C GLN A 68 -6.19 -14.82 -0.19
N LYS A 69 -6.94 -15.68 0.46
CA LYS A 69 -8.34 -15.92 0.10
C LYS A 69 -9.17 -14.66 0.30
N PHE A 70 -10.39 -14.64 -0.20
CA PHE A 70 -11.31 -13.48 -0.17
C PHE A 70 -11.45 -12.76 1.18
N SER A 71 -11.18 -13.41 2.28
CA SER A 71 -11.22 -12.83 3.63
C SER A 71 -9.91 -12.13 4.04
N TYR A 72 -8.86 -12.24 3.24
CA TYR A 72 -7.54 -11.65 3.51
C TYR A 72 -7.05 -11.89 4.96
N PRO A 73 -6.85 -13.14 5.40
CA PRO A 73 -6.60 -13.46 6.82
C PRO A 73 -5.41 -12.71 7.43
N ILE A 74 -4.38 -12.41 6.63
CA ILE A 74 -3.18 -11.70 7.09
C ILE A 74 -3.50 -10.30 7.58
N THR A 75 -4.53 -9.63 7.01
CA THR A 75 -4.93 -8.27 7.39
C THR A 75 -5.56 -8.21 8.78
N GLY A 76 -6.01 -9.35 9.32
CA GLY A 76 -6.48 -9.45 10.69
C GLY A 76 -5.44 -9.03 11.73
N ARG A 77 -4.15 -9.16 11.41
CA ARG A 77 -3.08 -8.66 12.30
C ARG A 77 -3.05 -7.13 12.37
N LEU A 78 -3.44 -6.45 11.29
CA LEU A 78 -3.56 -5.00 11.26
C LEU A 78 -4.70 -4.54 12.18
N SER A 79 -5.89 -5.17 12.07
CA SER A 79 -7.03 -4.82 12.94
C SER A 79 -6.78 -5.10 14.43
N LEU A 80 -5.84 -5.99 14.74
CA LEU A 80 -5.42 -6.28 16.11
C LEU A 80 -4.24 -5.39 16.60
N GLY A 81 -3.85 -4.39 15.82
CA GLY A 81 -2.75 -3.48 16.19
C GLY A 81 -1.38 -4.16 16.32
N LYS A 82 -1.13 -5.20 15.51
CA LYS A 82 0.15 -5.94 15.54
C LYS A 82 1.22 -5.32 14.67
N TYR A 83 0.91 -4.25 13.95
CA TYR A 83 1.84 -3.47 13.16
C TYR A 83 1.95 -2.05 13.72
N ASP A 84 3.14 -1.49 13.63
CA ASP A 84 3.45 -0.13 14.11
C ASP A 84 3.14 0.92 13.04
N LEU A 85 3.14 0.54 11.76
CA LEU A 85 2.93 1.42 10.62
C LEU A 85 2.46 0.61 9.41
N LEU A 86 1.57 1.18 8.60
CA LEU A 86 1.28 0.74 7.24
C LEU A 86 1.72 1.81 6.25
N ILE A 87 2.56 1.43 5.28
CA ILE A 87 2.99 2.30 4.18
C ILE A 87 2.34 1.79 2.89
N VAL A 88 1.69 2.66 2.14
CA VAL A 88 1.11 2.34 0.82
C VAL A 88 1.86 3.16 -0.23
N THR A 89 2.78 2.53 -0.95
CA THR A 89 3.62 3.20 -1.96
C THR A 89 4.12 2.20 -3.01
N PRO A 90 4.02 2.52 -4.30
CA PRO A 90 3.25 3.62 -4.87
C PRO A 90 1.73 3.36 -4.79
N ALA A 91 0.93 4.40 -4.62
CA ALA A 91 -0.52 4.29 -4.59
C ALA A 91 -1.14 4.90 -5.87
N THR A 92 -1.83 4.07 -6.66
CA THR A 92 -2.58 4.54 -7.84
C THR A 92 -3.79 5.39 -7.43
N ALA A 93 -4.23 6.30 -8.30
CA ALA A 93 -5.45 7.09 -8.10
C ALA A 93 -6.67 6.21 -7.80
N ASN A 94 -6.79 5.05 -8.49
CA ASN A 94 -7.86 4.09 -8.22
C ASN A 94 -7.80 3.55 -6.78
N THR A 95 -6.62 3.18 -6.29
CA THR A 95 -6.44 2.71 -4.91
C THR A 95 -6.79 3.81 -3.91
N VAL A 96 -6.30 5.03 -4.14
CA VAL A 96 -6.61 6.19 -3.28
C VAL A 96 -8.11 6.45 -3.24
N SER A 97 -8.80 6.44 -4.41
CA SER A 97 -10.25 6.59 -4.48
C SER A 97 -10.97 5.53 -3.66
N LYS A 98 -10.62 4.27 -3.83
CA LYS A 98 -11.23 3.18 -3.06
C LYS A 98 -11.07 3.37 -1.56
N ILE A 99 -9.88 3.77 -1.12
CA ILE A 99 -9.60 4.05 0.30
C ILE A 99 -10.51 5.17 0.82
N VAL A 100 -10.64 6.27 0.06
CA VAL A 100 -11.47 7.42 0.44
C VAL A 100 -12.94 7.05 0.58
N TYR A 101 -13.44 6.22 -0.33
CA TYR A 101 -14.84 5.77 -0.30
C TYR A 101 -15.09 4.53 0.56
N GLY A 102 -14.06 4.03 1.26
CA GLY A 102 -14.21 2.87 2.15
C GLY A 102 -14.36 1.54 1.41
N ILE A 103 -13.96 1.45 0.13
CA ILE A 103 -14.04 0.24 -0.67
C ILE A 103 -12.80 -0.63 -0.38
N ALA A 104 -13.02 -1.78 0.23
CA ALA A 104 -11.96 -2.70 0.68
C ALA A 104 -12.03 -4.04 -0.07
N ASP A 105 -11.95 -3.99 -1.40
CA ASP A 105 -12.12 -5.12 -2.33
C ASP A 105 -10.81 -5.74 -2.83
N THR A 106 -9.67 -5.18 -2.42
CA THR A 106 -8.32 -5.73 -2.70
C THR A 106 -7.55 -5.91 -1.40
N LEU A 107 -6.49 -6.70 -1.43
CA LEU A 107 -5.63 -6.90 -0.27
C LEU A 107 -5.10 -5.57 0.29
N VAL A 108 -4.68 -4.66 -0.57
CA VAL A 108 -4.15 -3.35 -0.16
C VAL A 108 -5.23 -2.48 0.48
N THR A 109 -6.39 -2.35 -0.15
CA THR A 109 -7.48 -1.54 0.40
C THR A 109 -8.05 -2.15 1.68
N ASN A 110 -8.08 -3.48 1.77
CA ASN A 110 -8.45 -4.18 3.00
C ASN A 110 -7.41 -3.94 4.11
N ALA A 111 -6.12 -3.98 3.82
CA ALA A 111 -5.07 -3.67 4.79
C ALA A 111 -5.26 -2.26 5.38
N VAL A 112 -5.57 -1.26 4.54
CA VAL A 112 -5.86 0.11 5.00
C VAL A 112 -7.09 0.13 5.89
N ALA A 113 -8.20 -0.49 5.48
CA ALA A 113 -9.43 -0.54 6.26
C ALA A 113 -9.24 -1.22 7.63
N GLN A 114 -8.45 -2.30 7.68
CA GLN A 114 -8.16 -3.00 8.94
C GLN A 114 -7.20 -2.20 9.83
N SER A 115 -6.23 -1.48 9.26
CA SER A 115 -5.35 -0.58 10.02
C SER A 115 -6.14 0.56 10.68
N GLY A 116 -7.15 1.10 10.00
CA GLY A 116 -8.04 2.12 10.55
C GLY A 116 -8.77 1.67 11.82
N LYS A 117 -9.12 0.39 11.94
CA LYS A 117 -9.81 -0.17 13.12
C LYS A 117 -8.93 -0.21 14.38
N SER A 118 -7.62 -0.34 14.21
CA SER A 118 -6.65 -0.41 15.32
C SER A 118 -5.94 0.91 15.58
N HIS A 119 -6.28 1.96 14.83
CA HIS A 119 -5.56 3.24 14.82
C HIS A 119 -4.07 3.09 14.45
N THR A 120 -3.68 2.02 13.75
CA THR A 120 -2.34 1.88 13.20
C THR A 120 -2.07 3.04 12.23
N PRO A 121 -0.99 3.82 12.40
CA PRO A 121 -0.65 4.90 11.49
C PRO A 121 -0.52 4.41 10.05
N ILE A 122 -1.00 5.22 9.10
CA ILE A 122 -0.97 4.89 7.67
C ILE A 122 -0.31 6.04 6.93
N ALA A 123 0.73 5.74 6.15
CA ALA A 123 1.36 6.66 5.21
C ALA A 123 1.00 6.22 3.79
N ILE A 124 0.45 7.12 2.96
CA ILE A 124 0.11 6.84 1.57
C ILE A 124 0.86 7.80 0.68
N VAL A 125 1.53 7.27 -0.36
CA VAL A 125 2.25 8.05 -1.37
C VAL A 125 1.52 7.90 -2.71
N PRO A 126 0.61 8.83 -3.04
CA PRO A 126 -0.08 8.82 -4.33
C PRO A 126 0.89 9.13 -5.47
N VAL A 127 0.68 8.51 -6.63
CA VAL A 127 1.51 8.78 -7.83
C VAL A 127 0.96 9.91 -8.69
N ASP A 128 -0.35 10.12 -8.64
CA ASP A 128 -1.06 11.10 -9.46
C ASP A 128 -1.37 12.33 -8.60
N ILE A 129 -0.34 13.13 -8.31
CA ILE A 129 -0.46 14.35 -7.49
C ILE A 129 -0.42 15.54 -8.42
N HIS A 130 -1.57 16.19 -8.60
CA HIS A 130 -1.69 17.47 -9.28
C HIS A 130 -2.40 18.49 -8.38
N PRO A 131 -2.04 19.79 -8.44
CA PRO A 131 -2.76 20.83 -7.73
C PRO A 131 -4.11 21.10 -8.43
N GLY A 132 -5.06 20.17 -8.33
CA GLY A 132 -6.37 20.27 -8.96
C GLY A 132 -7.04 18.91 -9.15
N PRO A 133 -8.25 18.89 -9.74
CA PRO A 133 -8.93 17.63 -10.02
C PRO A 133 -8.16 16.83 -11.06
N ILE A 134 -7.92 15.55 -10.79
CA ILE A 134 -7.34 14.61 -11.75
C ILE A 134 -8.48 14.00 -12.56
N GLU A 135 -8.44 14.20 -13.88
CA GLU A 135 -9.33 13.48 -14.79
C GLU A 135 -8.69 12.15 -15.14
N THR A 136 -9.31 11.07 -14.72
CA THR A 136 -8.96 9.71 -15.15
C THR A 136 -9.85 9.30 -16.32
N ILE A 137 -9.39 8.40 -17.17
CA ILE A 137 -10.13 7.93 -18.35
C ILE A 137 -11.48 7.26 -17.99
N LEU A 138 -11.71 6.92 -16.75
CA LEU A 138 -12.99 6.42 -16.19
C LEU A 138 -13.19 6.92 -14.76
N PRO A 139 -14.35 7.33 -14.47
CA PRO A 139 -15.28 8.32 -15.00
C PRO A 139 -15.52 9.47 -14.03
N SER A 140 -14.60 9.91 -13.21
CA SER A 140 -14.89 10.96 -12.27
C SER A 140 -13.65 11.76 -11.88
N LYS A 141 -13.85 13.05 -11.78
CA LYS A 141 -12.89 13.97 -11.16
C LYS A 141 -12.59 13.49 -9.74
N LEU A 142 -11.34 13.11 -9.51
CA LEU A 142 -10.87 12.78 -8.18
C LEU A 142 -10.46 14.09 -7.51
N GLU A 143 -11.23 14.54 -6.55
CA GLU A 143 -10.80 15.65 -5.71
C GLU A 143 -9.88 15.11 -4.61
N LEU A 144 -8.58 15.21 -4.80
CA LEU A 144 -7.58 14.81 -3.79
C LEU A 144 -7.75 15.56 -2.46
N SER A 145 -8.41 16.72 -2.47
CA SER A 145 -8.79 17.44 -1.24
C SER A 145 -9.64 16.59 -0.28
N LYS A 146 -10.40 15.61 -0.79
CA LYS A 146 -11.14 14.66 0.05
C LYS A 146 -10.23 13.61 0.71
N CYS A 147 -9.01 13.42 0.21
CA CYS A 147 -8.04 12.51 0.81
C CYS A 147 -7.36 13.11 2.05
N ASN A 148 -7.41 14.43 2.24
CA ASN A 148 -6.74 15.12 3.34
C ASN A 148 -7.18 14.67 4.74
N ASN A 149 -8.38 14.12 4.86
CA ASN A 149 -8.87 13.56 6.14
C ASN A 149 -8.28 12.18 6.47
N LEU A 150 -7.73 11.46 5.47
CA LEU A 150 -7.09 10.16 5.63
C LEU A 150 -5.57 10.25 5.57
N LEU A 151 -5.05 11.27 4.89
CA LEU A 151 -3.63 11.52 4.73
C LEU A 151 -3.20 12.55 5.79
N LYS A 152 -2.74 12.10 6.94
CA LYS A 152 -1.81 12.94 7.73
C LYS A 152 -0.47 12.95 6.99
N ILE A 153 -0.39 13.68 5.90
CA ILE A 153 0.89 14.10 5.35
C ILE A 153 1.31 15.25 6.27
N ASN A 154 2.15 14.97 7.24
CA ASN A 154 2.96 16.00 7.84
C ASN A 154 3.94 16.44 6.75
N SER A 155 3.55 17.40 5.94
CA SER A 155 4.49 18.28 5.27
C SER A 155 5.11 19.15 6.36
N SER A 156 6.12 18.63 7.05
CA SER A 156 7.08 19.52 7.69
C SER A 156 7.82 20.21 6.54
N GLU A 157 7.66 21.50 6.45
CA GLU A 157 8.41 22.44 5.65
C GLU A 157 9.92 22.15 5.67
#